data_da3c26fcdece1fa46cf1bf17851a740f
#
_entry.id   da3c26fcdece1fa46cf1bf17851a740f
#
_cell.length_a   1.000
_cell.length_b   1.000
_cell.length_c   1.000
_cell.angle_alpha   90.00
_cell.angle_beta   90.00
_cell.angle_gamma   90.00
#
_symmetry.space_group_name_H-M   'P 1'
#
loop_
_entity.id
_entity.type
_entity.pdbx_description
1 polymer ?
#
loop_
_entity_poly.entity_id
_entity_poly.type
_entity_poly.pdbx_seq_one_letter_code
_entity_poly.pdbx_strand_id
1 'polypeptide(L)'
;DFKSEGVIQRANMLPEAFPHLANATILVTEKGKRMREVSRSAKNTTVILRIDSSGDSYSILSNIDVIPTSELYTHLAIHNMIAKRGTGERAVLHSHVTELIAITHFKAYCNEEILNDLLWKMHPETVVFIPKGIGLVPFEIPGSVDIARATLIALKEHPIALWEKHGVFAIAEDIQKCYDLIEIAAKAVKIFLMCKNSGIE
;
A
#
# COMPACT_ATOMS: atom_id res chain seq x y z
N ASP A 1 25.59 1.95 10.30
CA ASP A 1 25.88 1.06 11.43
C ASP A 1 24.89 1.35 12.55
N PHE A 2 23.78 0.58 12.62
CA PHE A 2 22.89 0.56 13.77
C PHE A 2 23.56 -0.30 14.84
N LYS A 3 24.38 0.30 15.70
CA LYS A 3 24.86 -0.38 16.91
C LYS A 3 23.69 -0.52 17.88
N SER A 4 23.36 -1.75 18.19
CA SER A 4 22.26 -2.22 19.02
C SER A 4 22.55 -2.06 20.52
N GLU A 5 22.80 -0.86 21.04
CA GLU A 5 22.82 -0.64 22.47
C GLU A 5 21.44 -0.18 22.93
N GLY A 6 20.74 -1.04 23.65
CA GLY A 6 19.49 -0.70 24.37
C GLY A 6 18.19 -0.99 23.64
N VAL A 7 18.16 -1.86 22.63
CA VAL A 7 16.91 -2.23 21.92
C VAL A 7 16.06 -3.15 22.78
N ILE A 8 14.89 -2.69 23.22
CA ILE A 8 13.89 -3.53 23.86
C ILE A 8 13.23 -4.40 22.77
N GLN A 9 13.66 -5.65 22.68
CA GLN A 9 13.05 -6.62 21.78
C GLN A 9 11.83 -7.27 22.48
N ARG A 10 10.64 -6.77 22.22
CA ARG A 10 9.41 -7.53 22.46
C ARG A 10 9.04 -8.22 21.15
N ALA A 11 8.98 -9.56 21.18
CA ALA A 11 8.42 -10.31 20.08
C ALA A 11 6.91 -10.06 20.00
N ASN A 12 6.43 -9.65 18.82
CA ASN A 12 5.02 -9.44 18.52
C ASN A 12 4.59 -10.52 17.55
N MET A 13 3.66 -11.38 17.99
CA MET A 13 3.14 -12.46 17.15
C MET A 13 2.30 -11.91 16.00
N LEU A 14 2.42 -12.53 14.85
CA LEU A 14 1.61 -12.27 13.66
C LEU A 14 0.43 -13.24 13.61
N PRO A 15 -0.71 -12.86 13.00
CA PRO A 15 -1.86 -13.75 12.84
C PRO A 15 -1.55 -15.01 12.02
N GLU A 16 -0.60 -14.92 11.09
CA GLU A 16 -0.08 -16.02 10.29
C GLU A 16 1.40 -15.77 9.95
N ALA A 17 2.13 -16.83 9.59
CA ALA A 17 3.54 -16.71 9.24
C ALA A 17 3.74 -16.16 7.82
N PHE A 18 4.79 -15.35 7.66
CA PHE A 18 5.28 -14.82 6.38
C PHE A 18 6.67 -15.41 6.05
N PRO A 19 6.74 -16.67 5.58
CA PRO A 19 8.01 -17.41 5.48
C PRO A 19 9.02 -16.79 4.51
N HIS A 20 8.55 -16.06 3.48
CA HIS A 20 9.46 -15.37 2.55
C HIS A 20 10.05 -14.08 3.13
N LEU A 21 9.60 -13.66 4.33
CA LEU A 21 10.19 -12.56 5.09
C LEU A 21 11.09 -13.03 6.25
N ALA A 22 11.32 -14.33 6.40
CA ALA A 22 12.18 -14.87 7.44
C ALA A 22 13.54 -14.14 7.48
N ASN A 23 13.93 -13.65 8.65
CA ASN A 23 15.13 -12.82 8.87
C ASN A 23 15.18 -11.48 8.10
N ALA A 24 14.08 -11.03 7.50
CA ALA A 24 14.02 -9.75 6.83
C ALA A 24 14.02 -8.58 7.82
N THR A 25 14.52 -7.45 7.35
CA THR A 25 14.40 -6.15 8.02
C THR A 25 13.51 -5.27 7.18
N ILE A 26 12.44 -4.75 7.75
CA ILE A 26 11.42 -3.96 7.05
C ILE A 26 11.29 -2.61 7.74
N LEU A 27 11.28 -1.54 6.95
CA LEU A 27 10.99 -0.18 7.40
C LEU A 27 9.52 0.12 7.12
N VAL A 28 8.78 0.52 8.15
CA VAL A 28 7.38 0.92 8.04
C VAL A 28 7.14 2.27 8.72
N THR A 29 6.05 2.94 8.38
CA THR A 29 5.65 4.15 9.09
C THR A 29 5.13 3.84 10.50
N GLU A 30 5.38 4.74 11.43
CA GLU A 30 4.79 4.73 12.77
C GLU A 30 3.30 5.08 12.69
N LYS A 31 2.49 4.47 13.56
CA LYS A 31 1.05 4.71 13.66
C LYS A 31 0.75 6.19 13.87
N GLY A 32 -0.19 6.72 13.09
CA GLY A 32 -0.64 8.11 13.19
C GLY A 32 0.27 9.14 12.51
N LYS A 33 1.43 8.75 11.98
CA LYS A 33 2.28 9.66 11.20
C LYS A 33 1.73 9.85 9.80
N ARG A 34 1.87 11.09 9.31
CA ARG A 34 1.36 11.48 8.00
C ARG A 34 2.48 11.52 6.97
N MET A 35 2.18 11.23 5.70
CA MET A 35 3.18 11.22 4.62
C MET A 35 4.00 12.51 4.55
N ARG A 36 3.39 13.68 4.80
CA ARG A 36 4.10 14.97 4.86
C ARG A 36 5.12 15.07 6.01
N GLU A 37 4.95 14.28 7.07
CA GLU A 37 5.92 14.21 8.18
C GLU A 37 7.05 13.26 7.83
N VAL A 38 6.74 12.15 7.16
CA VAL A 38 7.73 11.19 6.65
C VAL A 38 8.70 11.88 5.70
N SER A 39 8.19 12.70 4.75
CA SER A 39 9.03 13.44 3.81
C SER A 39 9.98 14.44 4.48
N ARG A 40 9.61 14.97 5.66
CA ARG A 40 10.42 15.94 6.42
C ARG A 40 11.43 15.26 7.33
N SER A 41 11.08 14.14 7.92
CA SER A 41 11.91 13.44 8.90
C SER A 41 11.56 11.94 8.96
N ALA A 42 12.00 11.18 7.97
CA ALA A 42 11.77 9.74 7.92
C ALA A 42 12.24 9.04 9.21
N LYS A 43 13.39 9.44 9.77
CA LYS A 43 13.96 8.87 11.00
C LYS A 43 13.00 8.94 12.20
N ASN A 44 12.17 10.00 12.30
CA ASN A 44 11.29 10.24 13.44
C ASN A 44 9.83 9.78 13.18
N THR A 45 9.59 9.16 12.04
CA THR A 45 8.25 8.79 11.58
C THR A 45 8.16 7.37 11.06
N THR A 46 9.27 6.66 11.10
CA THR A 46 9.37 5.26 10.67
C THR A 46 9.91 4.36 11.77
N VAL A 47 9.57 3.10 11.67
CA VAL A 47 9.93 2.04 12.61
C VAL A 47 10.62 0.92 11.82
N ILE A 48 11.73 0.42 12.35
CA ILE A 48 12.44 -0.73 11.78
C ILE A 48 11.94 -1.99 12.47
N LEU A 49 11.46 -2.93 11.70
CA LEU A 49 11.02 -4.25 12.15
C LEU A 49 12.03 -5.32 11.71
N ARG A 50 12.31 -6.25 12.59
CA ARG A 50 13.05 -7.47 12.30
C ARG A 50 12.10 -8.65 12.39
N ILE A 51 11.87 -9.33 11.28
CA ILE A 51 11.08 -10.56 11.24
C ILE A 51 11.97 -11.70 11.75
N ASP A 52 11.41 -12.59 12.51
CA ASP A 52 12.14 -13.75 13.05
C ASP A 52 12.43 -14.82 11.97
N SER A 53 13.11 -15.89 12.38
CA SER A 53 13.53 -16.96 11.46
C SER A 53 12.38 -17.86 10.97
N SER A 54 11.24 -17.89 11.67
CA SER A 54 10.03 -18.62 11.28
C SER A 54 9.06 -17.77 10.46
N GLY A 55 9.20 -16.44 10.51
CA GLY A 55 8.30 -15.50 9.85
C GLY A 55 6.99 -15.29 10.58
N ASP A 56 6.83 -15.78 11.81
CA ASP A 56 5.57 -15.71 12.57
C ASP A 56 5.54 -14.61 13.63
N SER A 57 6.66 -13.93 13.82
CA SER A 57 6.78 -12.81 14.77
C SER A 57 7.73 -11.72 14.25
N TYR A 58 7.66 -10.55 14.87
CA TYR A 58 8.61 -9.47 14.61
C TYR A 58 9.04 -8.77 15.90
N SER A 59 10.24 -8.22 15.88
CA SER A 59 10.77 -7.33 16.92
C SER A 59 10.88 -5.92 16.37
N ILE A 60 10.60 -4.92 17.20
CA ILE A 60 10.79 -3.50 16.88
C ILE A 60 12.21 -3.11 17.29
N LEU A 61 12.99 -2.61 16.34
CA LEU A 61 14.34 -2.11 16.58
C LEU A 61 14.28 -0.62 16.93
N SER A 62 13.98 -0.31 18.19
CA SER A 62 13.86 1.06 18.71
C SER A 62 14.20 1.14 20.19
N ASN A 63 14.72 2.26 20.63
CA ASN A 63 15.01 2.57 22.04
C ASN A 63 13.82 3.24 22.75
N ILE A 64 12.75 3.55 22.01
CA ILE A 64 11.54 4.15 22.54
C ILE A 64 10.35 3.28 22.18
N ASP A 65 9.28 3.39 22.94
CA ASP A 65 8.04 2.67 22.68
C ASP A 65 7.34 3.30 21.47
N VAL A 66 7.33 2.58 20.34
CA VAL A 66 6.73 3.00 19.09
C VAL A 66 5.80 1.91 18.58
N ILE A 67 4.73 2.30 17.90
CA ILE A 67 3.74 1.37 17.34
C ILE A 67 3.81 1.48 15.81
N PRO A 68 4.00 0.37 15.08
CA PRO A 68 3.93 0.39 13.62
C PRO A 68 2.54 0.79 13.12
N THR A 69 2.44 1.13 11.82
CA THR A 69 1.16 1.43 11.16
C THR A 69 0.06 0.40 11.47
N SER A 70 -1.19 0.86 11.54
CA SER A 70 -2.36 -0.02 11.75
C SER A 70 -2.56 -1.03 10.62
N GLU A 71 -2.04 -0.71 9.41
CA GLU A 71 -2.11 -1.58 8.24
C GLU A 71 -0.88 -2.52 8.12
N LEU A 72 -0.13 -2.72 9.23
CA LEU A 72 1.09 -3.51 9.24
C LEU A 72 0.90 -4.90 8.63
N TYR A 73 -0.20 -5.57 8.99
CA TYR A 73 -0.46 -6.93 8.50
C TYR A 73 -0.56 -6.97 6.97
N THR A 74 -1.29 -6.03 6.37
CA THR A 74 -1.40 -5.91 4.90
C THR A 74 -0.05 -5.60 4.26
N HIS A 75 0.74 -4.68 4.85
CA HIS A 75 2.09 -4.37 4.37
C HIS A 75 2.99 -5.62 4.38
N LEU A 76 3.01 -6.38 5.49
CA LEU A 76 3.82 -7.59 5.59
C LEU A 76 3.35 -8.68 4.61
N ALA A 77 2.05 -8.87 4.45
CA ALA A 77 1.49 -9.81 3.48
C ALA A 77 1.91 -9.46 2.04
N ILE A 78 1.87 -8.19 1.68
CA ILE A 78 2.33 -7.71 0.36
C ILE A 78 3.83 -7.93 0.21
N HIS A 79 4.65 -7.56 1.19
CA HIS A 79 6.10 -7.78 1.15
C HIS A 79 6.45 -9.27 1.04
N ASN A 80 5.72 -10.16 1.74
CA ASN A 80 5.89 -11.60 1.62
C ASN A 80 5.56 -12.10 0.21
N MET A 81 4.51 -11.58 -0.42
CA MET A 81 4.16 -11.86 -1.82
C MET A 81 5.26 -11.39 -2.78
N ILE A 82 5.76 -10.16 -2.61
CA ILE A 82 6.85 -9.58 -3.41
C ILE A 82 8.11 -10.44 -3.29
N ALA A 83 8.52 -10.77 -2.07
CA ALA A 83 9.69 -11.61 -1.80
C ALA A 83 9.56 -13.01 -2.45
N LYS A 84 8.36 -13.61 -2.41
CA LYS A 84 8.06 -14.88 -3.08
C LYS A 84 8.20 -14.78 -4.61
N ARG A 85 7.77 -13.66 -5.20
CA ARG A 85 7.81 -13.44 -6.67
C ARG A 85 9.22 -13.21 -7.18
N GLY A 86 10.05 -12.48 -6.43
CA GLY A 86 11.40 -12.11 -6.84
C GLY A 86 11.44 -11.17 -8.06
N THR A 87 10.39 -10.36 -8.26
CA THR A 87 10.19 -9.51 -9.46
C THR A 87 10.82 -8.12 -9.35
N GLY A 88 11.45 -7.81 -8.21
CA GLY A 88 12.24 -6.58 -8.05
C GLY A 88 11.54 -5.45 -7.31
N GLU A 89 10.23 -5.55 -7.07
CA GLU A 89 9.53 -4.61 -6.20
C GLU A 89 10.07 -4.71 -4.77
N ARG A 90 10.19 -3.57 -4.09
CA ARG A 90 10.69 -3.48 -2.71
C ARG A 90 9.93 -2.49 -1.86
N ALA A 91 9.10 -1.66 -2.47
CA ALA A 91 8.32 -0.65 -1.80
C ALA A 91 6.82 -0.95 -1.86
N VAL A 92 6.13 -0.61 -0.79
CA VAL A 92 4.68 -0.67 -0.64
C VAL A 92 4.22 0.67 -0.08
N LEU A 93 3.37 1.38 -0.81
CA LEU A 93 2.78 2.65 -0.39
C LEU A 93 1.29 2.49 -0.22
N HIS A 94 0.78 2.84 0.98
CA HIS A 94 -0.65 3.02 1.24
C HIS A 94 -0.97 4.50 1.42
N SER A 95 -2.02 4.97 0.76
CA SER A 95 -2.44 6.37 0.84
C SER A 95 -3.95 6.52 0.70
N HIS A 96 -4.51 7.54 1.37
CA HIS A 96 -5.93 7.90 1.31
C HIS A 96 -6.16 9.04 0.31
N VAL A 97 -6.06 8.74 -0.98
CA VAL A 97 -6.23 9.73 -2.05
C VAL A 97 -7.70 10.00 -2.29
N THR A 98 -8.12 11.25 -2.08
CA THR A 98 -9.54 11.64 -2.10
C THR A 98 -10.23 11.29 -3.40
N GLU A 99 -9.60 11.53 -4.55
CA GLU A 99 -10.16 11.26 -5.87
C GLU A 99 -10.42 9.76 -6.07
N LEU A 100 -9.45 8.92 -5.68
CA LEU A 100 -9.55 7.47 -5.79
C LEU A 100 -10.59 6.89 -4.81
N ILE A 101 -10.73 7.49 -3.63
CA ILE A 101 -11.82 7.13 -2.70
C ILE A 101 -13.16 7.54 -3.29
N ALA A 102 -13.27 8.77 -3.82
CA ALA A 102 -14.51 9.32 -4.34
C ALA A 102 -15.11 8.50 -5.49
N ILE A 103 -14.28 8.00 -6.43
CA ILE A 103 -14.76 7.19 -7.55
C ILE A 103 -15.45 5.91 -7.09
N THR A 104 -15.02 5.33 -5.97
CA THR A 104 -15.63 4.10 -5.41
C THR A 104 -16.99 4.32 -4.73
N HIS A 105 -17.45 5.57 -4.62
CA HIS A 105 -18.83 5.87 -4.22
C HIS A 105 -19.82 5.79 -5.39
N PHE A 106 -19.33 5.74 -6.62
CA PHE A 106 -20.16 5.52 -7.79
C PHE A 106 -20.24 4.02 -8.08
N LYS A 107 -21.38 3.40 -7.85
CA LYS A 107 -21.59 1.96 -8.00
C LYS A 107 -21.15 1.41 -9.38
N ALA A 108 -21.29 2.20 -10.43
CA ALA A 108 -20.86 1.81 -11.78
C ALA A 108 -19.33 1.55 -11.86
N TYR A 109 -18.53 2.27 -11.08
CA TYR A 109 -17.07 2.16 -11.07
C TYR A 109 -16.53 1.23 -9.96
N CYS A 110 -17.40 0.58 -9.20
CA CYS A 110 -17.06 -0.57 -8.37
C CYS A 110 -17.03 -1.86 -9.20
N ASN A 111 -16.58 -1.75 -10.42
CA ASN A 111 -16.30 -2.82 -11.37
C ASN A 111 -14.93 -2.56 -12.00
N GLU A 112 -14.03 -3.51 -11.90
CA GLU A 112 -12.62 -3.35 -12.27
C GLU A 112 -12.44 -3.04 -13.75
N GLU A 113 -13.19 -3.70 -14.63
CA GLU A 113 -13.13 -3.48 -16.08
C GLU A 113 -13.60 -2.07 -16.44
N ILE A 114 -14.75 -1.64 -15.89
CA ILE A 114 -15.31 -0.30 -16.14
C ILE A 114 -14.41 0.79 -15.58
N LEU A 115 -13.82 0.58 -14.40
CA LEU A 115 -12.89 1.53 -13.78
C LEU A 115 -11.64 1.70 -14.65
N ASN A 116 -11.04 0.61 -15.08
CA ASN A 116 -9.81 0.65 -15.88
C ASN A 116 -10.05 1.24 -17.27
N ASP A 117 -11.17 0.92 -17.92
CA ASP A 117 -11.57 1.57 -19.17
C ASP A 117 -11.73 3.09 -19.03
N LEU A 118 -12.33 3.54 -17.92
CA LEU A 118 -12.39 4.97 -17.61
C LEU A 118 -11.00 5.58 -17.48
N LEU A 119 -10.12 4.99 -16.68
CA LEU A 119 -8.78 5.54 -16.41
C LEU A 119 -7.97 5.69 -17.69
N TRP A 120 -7.99 4.69 -18.55
CA TRP A 120 -7.26 4.70 -19.83
C TRP A 120 -7.81 5.72 -20.83
N LYS A 121 -9.09 6.05 -20.76
CA LYS A 121 -9.72 7.09 -21.61
C LYS A 121 -9.49 8.50 -21.11
N MET A 122 -9.31 8.68 -19.80
CA MET A 122 -9.18 10.02 -19.22
C MET A 122 -7.79 10.63 -19.35
N HIS A 123 -6.73 9.80 -19.39
CA HIS A 123 -5.36 10.31 -19.37
C HIS A 123 -4.39 9.35 -20.06
N PRO A 124 -3.62 9.79 -21.09
CA PRO A 124 -2.73 8.89 -21.83
C PRO A 124 -1.62 8.27 -20.99
N GLU A 125 -1.16 8.94 -19.94
CA GLU A 125 -0.15 8.38 -19.01
C GLU A 125 -0.65 7.12 -18.29
N THR A 126 -1.96 6.96 -18.08
CA THR A 126 -2.50 5.72 -17.49
C THR A 126 -2.28 4.52 -18.39
N VAL A 127 -2.38 4.70 -19.71
CA VAL A 127 -2.08 3.63 -20.68
C VAL A 127 -0.60 3.27 -20.68
N VAL A 128 0.28 4.28 -20.55
CA VAL A 128 1.74 4.10 -20.60
C VAL A 128 2.30 3.51 -19.32
N PHE A 129 1.89 4.04 -18.16
CA PHE A 129 2.50 3.71 -16.88
C PHE A 129 1.69 2.71 -16.05
N ILE A 130 0.38 2.58 -16.33
CA ILE A 130 -0.51 1.64 -15.67
C ILE A 130 -1.23 0.75 -16.71
N PRO A 131 -0.49 0.12 -17.63
CA PRO A 131 -1.10 -0.67 -18.72
C PRO A 131 -1.88 -1.87 -18.22
N LYS A 132 -1.54 -2.37 -17.04
CA LYS A 132 -2.27 -3.47 -16.38
C LYS A 132 -3.50 -2.99 -15.62
N GLY A 133 -3.72 -1.68 -15.50
CA GLY A 133 -4.82 -1.12 -14.73
C GLY A 133 -4.64 -1.24 -13.20
N ILE A 134 -5.74 -1.06 -12.50
CA ILE A 134 -5.87 -1.09 -11.03
C ILE A 134 -6.76 -2.27 -10.65
N GLY A 135 -6.33 -3.07 -9.67
CA GLY A 135 -7.18 -4.08 -9.05
C GLY A 135 -8.13 -3.43 -8.03
N LEU A 136 -9.37 -3.85 -8.02
CA LEU A 136 -10.38 -3.35 -7.10
C LEU A 136 -10.56 -4.31 -5.93
N VAL A 137 -10.54 -3.77 -4.71
CA VAL A 137 -10.77 -4.51 -3.47
C VAL A 137 -12.10 -4.06 -2.89
N PRO A 138 -13.08 -4.95 -2.72
CA PRO A 138 -14.38 -4.62 -2.11
C PRO A 138 -14.22 -4.04 -0.70
N PHE A 139 -15.27 -3.36 -0.25
CA PHE A 139 -15.29 -2.79 1.10
C PHE A 139 -15.15 -3.87 2.17
N GLU A 140 -14.08 -3.80 2.94
CA GLU A 140 -13.73 -4.71 4.03
C GLU A 140 -13.24 -3.93 5.26
N ILE A 141 -13.18 -4.59 6.40
CA ILE A 141 -12.70 -3.97 7.65
C ILE A 141 -11.19 -3.72 7.56
N PRO A 142 -10.73 -2.45 7.70
CA PRO A 142 -9.32 -2.11 7.70
C PRO A 142 -8.53 -2.89 8.75
N GLY A 143 -7.31 -3.32 8.39
CA GLY A 143 -6.44 -4.11 9.27
C GLY A 143 -6.84 -5.58 9.45
N SER A 144 -7.91 -6.03 8.82
CA SER A 144 -8.32 -7.45 8.86
C SER A 144 -7.46 -8.34 7.96
N VAL A 145 -7.47 -9.64 8.23
CA VAL A 145 -6.85 -10.65 7.36
C VAL A 145 -7.56 -10.71 6.01
N ASP A 146 -8.86 -10.48 5.98
CA ASP A 146 -9.67 -10.59 4.76
C ASP A 146 -9.34 -9.47 3.77
N ILE A 147 -9.18 -8.20 4.24
CA ILE A 147 -8.77 -7.11 3.35
C ILE A 147 -7.35 -7.34 2.82
N ALA A 148 -6.45 -7.87 3.63
CA ALA A 148 -5.11 -8.22 3.18
C ALA A 148 -5.13 -9.28 2.08
N ARG A 149 -5.92 -10.34 2.23
CA ARG A 149 -6.09 -11.39 1.22
C ARG A 149 -6.68 -10.86 -0.07
N ALA A 150 -7.74 -10.04 0.00
CA ALA A 150 -8.33 -9.39 -1.15
C ALA A 150 -7.32 -8.47 -1.87
N THR A 151 -6.49 -7.75 -1.09
CA THR A 151 -5.41 -6.91 -1.63
C THR A 151 -4.36 -7.74 -2.38
N LEU A 152 -3.97 -8.90 -1.83
CA LEU A 152 -3.03 -9.79 -2.51
C LEU A 152 -3.60 -10.34 -3.83
N ILE A 153 -4.91 -10.61 -3.89
CA ILE A 153 -5.58 -11.04 -5.13
C ILE A 153 -5.50 -9.93 -6.18
N ALA A 154 -5.86 -8.70 -5.82
CA ALA A 154 -5.79 -7.54 -6.70
C ALA A 154 -4.36 -7.29 -7.21
N LEU A 155 -3.36 -7.34 -6.32
CA LEU A 155 -1.95 -7.13 -6.66
C LEU A 155 -1.29 -8.31 -7.41
N LYS A 156 -2.02 -9.38 -7.70
CA LYS A 156 -1.50 -10.44 -8.58
C LYS A 156 -1.23 -9.94 -9.98
N GLU A 157 -2.17 -9.21 -10.52
CA GLU A 157 -2.16 -8.76 -11.92
C GLU A 157 -1.87 -7.26 -12.06
N HIS A 158 -2.08 -6.48 -10.99
CA HIS A 158 -2.01 -5.03 -11.00
C HIS A 158 -0.91 -4.50 -10.07
N PRO A 159 -0.24 -3.38 -10.42
CA PRO A 159 0.69 -2.70 -9.52
C PRO A 159 -0.01 -1.86 -8.45
N ILE A 160 -1.32 -1.67 -8.56
CA ILE A 160 -2.14 -0.85 -7.67
C ILE A 160 -3.37 -1.67 -7.24
N ALA A 161 -3.73 -1.59 -5.96
CA ALA A 161 -4.97 -2.11 -5.40
C ALA A 161 -5.77 -0.96 -4.77
N LEU A 162 -6.96 -0.69 -5.30
CA LEU A 162 -7.87 0.34 -4.80
C LEU A 162 -8.89 -0.30 -3.86
N TRP A 163 -8.87 0.12 -2.60
CA TRP A 163 -9.85 -0.28 -1.59
C TRP A 163 -11.10 0.59 -1.67
N GLU A 164 -12.24 0.01 -1.83
CA GLU A 164 -13.50 0.76 -1.83
C GLU A 164 -13.63 1.62 -0.56
N LYS A 165 -13.89 2.92 -0.77
CA LYS A 165 -14.18 3.92 0.28
C LYS A 165 -13.09 4.12 1.33
N HIS A 166 -11.87 3.62 1.08
CA HIS A 166 -10.80 3.70 2.07
C HIS A 166 -9.52 4.33 1.52
N GLY A 167 -8.93 3.76 0.47
CA GLY A 167 -7.63 4.22 -0.01
C GLY A 167 -7.04 3.28 -1.05
N VAL A 168 -5.75 3.41 -1.27
CA VAL A 168 -5.03 2.71 -2.34
C VAL A 168 -3.69 2.17 -1.84
N PHE A 169 -3.31 0.99 -2.32
CA PHE A 169 -1.97 0.43 -2.22
C PHE A 169 -1.29 0.45 -3.59
N ALA A 170 0.00 0.74 -3.61
CA ALA A 170 0.85 0.55 -4.79
C ALA A 170 2.12 -0.21 -4.41
N ILE A 171 2.62 -1.01 -5.35
CA ILE A 171 3.89 -1.74 -5.25
C ILE A 171 4.81 -1.36 -6.40
N ALA A 172 6.09 -1.14 -6.10
CA ALA A 172 7.12 -0.82 -7.09
C ALA A 172 8.53 -1.10 -6.56
N GLU A 173 9.54 -0.82 -7.39
CA GLU A 173 10.95 -0.94 -7.00
C GLU A 173 11.35 0.03 -5.89
N ASP A 174 10.70 1.19 -5.79
CA ASP A 174 10.93 2.19 -4.76
C ASP A 174 9.66 2.98 -4.42
N ILE A 175 9.74 3.82 -3.38
CA ILE A 175 8.59 4.59 -2.87
C ILE A 175 8.18 5.71 -3.84
N GLN A 176 9.10 6.26 -4.63
CA GLN A 176 8.81 7.32 -5.60
C GLN A 176 7.96 6.76 -6.74
N LYS A 177 8.32 5.57 -7.24
CA LYS A 177 7.52 4.87 -8.25
C LYS A 177 6.14 4.48 -7.74
N CYS A 178 6.01 4.05 -6.48
CA CYS A 178 4.69 3.83 -5.89
C CYS A 178 3.85 5.11 -5.89
N TYR A 179 4.48 6.24 -5.54
CA TYR A 179 3.80 7.54 -5.53
C TYR A 179 3.39 7.97 -6.94
N ASP A 180 4.28 7.86 -7.94
CA ASP A 180 4.00 8.19 -9.34
C ASP A 180 2.78 7.41 -9.88
N LEU A 181 2.73 6.10 -9.61
CA LEU A 181 1.60 5.26 -10.02
C LEU A 181 0.27 5.76 -9.42
N ILE A 182 0.27 6.08 -8.12
CA ILE A 182 -0.92 6.58 -7.43
C ILE A 182 -1.32 7.96 -7.97
N GLU A 183 -0.35 8.86 -8.22
CA GLU A 183 -0.61 10.22 -8.73
C GLU A 183 -1.21 10.18 -10.14
N ILE A 184 -0.69 9.34 -11.03
CA ILE A 184 -1.22 9.17 -12.39
C ILE A 184 -2.66 8.67 -12.34
N ALA A 185 -2.94 7.66 -11.53
CA ALA A 185 -4.30 7.14 -11.37
C ALA A 185 -5.25 8.20 -10.79
N ALA A 186 -4.80 8.91 -9.75
CA ALA A 186 -5.58 9.98 -9.12
C ALA A 186 -5.88 11.12 -10.08
N LYS A 187 -4.90 11.51 -10.93
CA LYS A 187 -5.08 12.55 -11.95
C LYS A 187 -6.19 12.18 -12.95
N ALA A 188 -6.21 10.94 -13.43
CA ALA A 188 -7.25 10.49 -14.35
C ALA A 188 -8.65 10.56 -13.71
N VAL A 189 -8.81 10.07 -12.47
CA VAL A 189 -10.07 10.19 -11.74
C VAL A 189 -10.45 11.63 -11.46
N LYS A 190 -9.48 12.49 -11.09
CA LYS A 190 -9.71 13.91 -10.87
C LYS A 190 -10.27 14.59 -12.10
N ILE A 191 -9.67 14.36 -13.28
CA ILE A 191 -10.16 14.89 -14.56
C ILE A 191 -11.59 14.45 -14.80
N PHE A 192 -11.89 13.16 -14.65
CA PHE A 192 -13.25 12.64 -14.78
C PHE A 192 -14.24 13.35 -13.86
N LEU A 193 -13.92 13.47 -12.57
CA LEU A 193 -14.80 14.11 -11.58
C LEU A 193 -15.03 15.60 -11.91
N MET A 194 -14.00 16.31 -12.40
CA MET A 194 -14.14 17.70 -12.84
C MET A 194 -15.06 17.84 -14.05
N CYS A 195 -14.88 16.98 -15.06
CA CYS A 195 -15.76 16.94 -16.25
C CYS A 195 -17.21 16.67 -15.85
N LYS A 196 -17.41 15.64 -15.03
CA LYS A 196 -18.75 15.26 -14.55
C LYS A 196 -19.45 16.39 -13.78
N ASN A 197 -18.72 17.11 -12.92
CA ASN A 197 -19.24 18.26 -12.18
C ASN A 197 -19.59 19.46 -13.12
N SER A 198 -18.93 19.56 -14.26
CA SER A 198 -19.17 20.60 -15.26
C SER A 198 -20.28 20.25 -16.26
N GLY A 199 -20.94 19.09 -16.09
CA GLY A 199 -22.01 18.62 -17.01
C GLY A 199 -21.47 18.11 -18.34
N ILE A 200 -20.16 17.80 -18.44
CA ILE A 200 -19.56 17.18 -19.61
C ILE A 200 -19.75 15.67 -19.45
N GLU A 201 -20.43 15.04 -20.44
CA GLU A 201 -20.66 13.59 -20.51
C GLU A 201 -19.55 12.86 -21.31
#